data_b3c884d2161dc64396eeea821a92d38e
#
_entry.id   b3c884d2161dc64396eeea821a92d38e
#
_cell.length_a   1.000
_cell.length_b   1.000
_cell.length_c   1.000
_cell.angle_alpha   90.00
_cell.angle_beta   90.00
_cell.angle_gamma   90.00
#
_symmetry.space_group_name_H-M   'P 1'
#
loop_
_entity.id
_entity.type
_entity.pdbx_description
1 polymer ?
#
loop_
_entity_poly.entity_id
_entity_poly.type
_entity_poly.pdbx_seq_one_letter_code
_entity_poly.pdbx_strand_id
1 'polypeptide(L)'
;VTTLITAGFEEPPLAMEHTLRALEHSAVNIGLQASARTDASGAVEALETSRGLIRTRKVGVVAAGNTSVVLGMAGVRVPLESFPLQALVSEPIKPVFPCVVMSNGIHAYISQSDKGELVIGAGTDVYTSYTQRGALHVNMHTLEAICELFPMFRRMRMLRNWGGIVDVTPDRSPIIGKTPVPGLYVNCGWGTGGFKATPGSAHVFAWTLAHDEPHPINAPFTLERFREGHLIDEAAAAAVAH
;
A
#
# COMPACT_ATOMS: atom_id res chain seq x y z
N VAL A 1 5.56 -23.15 -6.69
CA VAL A 1 6.25 -22.02 -6.05
C VAL A 1 5.39 -20.79 -6.29
N THR A 2 4.97 -20.15 -5.21
CA THR A 2 4.21 -18.90 -5.25
C THR A 2 5.20 -17.77 -5.09
N THR A 3 5.23 -16.84 -6.02
CA THR A 3 6.11 -15.68 -5.95
C THR A 3 5.29 -14.47 -5.56
N LEU A 4 5.69 -13.80 -4.48
CA LEU A 4 5.11 -12.56 -3.99
C LEU A 4 6.03 -11.41 -4.39
N ILE A 5 5.50 -10.42 -5.08
CA ILE A 5 6.23 -9.18 -5.39
C ILE A 5 5.81 -8.14 -4.37
N THR A 6 6.74 -7.72 -3.53
CA THR A 6 6.51 -6.62 -2.58
C THR A 6 7.37 -5.44 -2.97
N ALA A 7 6.79 -4.26 -3.07
CA ALA A 7 7.52 -3.01 -3.28
C ALA A 7 7.49 -2.19 -1.99
N GLY A 8 8.65 -2.04 -1.37
CA GLY A 8 8.96 -1.05 -0.34
C GLY A 8 8.30 -1.25 1.02
N PHE A 9 9.05 -1.83 1.95
CA PHE A 9 8.76 -1.72 3.38
C PHE A 9 9.99 -1.18 4.10
N GLU A 10 9.80 -0.18 4.94
CA GLU A 10 10.70 0.15 6.03
C GLU A 10 10.65 -0.99 7.07
N GLU A 11 11.72 -1.20 7.82
CA GLU A 11 11.99 -2.38 8.65
C GLU A 11 10.81 -2.84 9.52
N PRO A 12 10.39 -4.11 9.41
CA PRO A 12 9.27 -4.65 10.20
C PRO A 12 9.68 -4.99 11.65
N PRO A 13 8.74 -4.99 12.60
CA PRO A 13 8.97 -5.46 13.95
C PRO A 13 9.47 -6.92 14.02
N LEU A 14 10.32 -7.25 14.98
CA LEU A 14 10.99 -8.54 15.16
C LEU A 14 10.10 -9.80 15.01
N ALA A 15 8.82 -9.74 15.38
CA ALA A 15 7.90 -10.88 15.22
C ALA A 15 7.54 -11.17 13.76
N MET A 16 7.62 -10.17 12.89
CA MET A 16 7.40 -10.30 11.43
C MET A 16 8.66 -10.81 10.73
N GLU A 17 9.84 -10.63 11.33
CA GLU A 17 11.12 -11.07 10.76
C GLU A 17 11.20 -12.59 10.60
N HIS A 18 10.67 -13.36 11.55
CA HIS A 18 10.58 -14.83 11.42
C HIS A 18 9.63 -15.28 10.33
N THR A 19 8.50 -14.59 10.18
CA THR A 19 7.53 -14.86 9.09
C THR A 19 8.11 -14.44 7.74
N LEU A 20 8.82 -13.32 7.68
CA LEU A 20 9.50 -12.86 6.48
C LEU A 20 10.68 -13.74 6.08
N ARG A 21 11.48 -14.25 7.03
CA ARG A 21 12.54 -15.24 6.73
C ARG A 21 11.97 -16.54 6.18
N ALA A 22 10.81 -16.99 6.66
CA ALA A 22 10.12 -18.14 6.09
C ALA A 22 9.57 -17.83 4.67
N LEU A 23 9.17 -16.58 4.42
CA LEU A 23 8.72 -16.08 3.12
C LEU A 23 9.90 -15.72 2.19
N GLU A 24 11.07 -15.34 2.71
CA GLU A 24 12.28 -15.08 1.94
C GLU A 24 12.76 -16.28 1.14
N HIS A 25 12.47 -17.49 1.58
CA HIS A 25 12.71 -18.72 0.79
C HIS A 25 11.67 -18.92 -0.32
N SER A 26 10.57 -18.20 -0.30
CA SER A 26 9.48 -18.28 -1.27
C SER A 26 9.08 -16.93 -1.89
N ALA A 27 9.53 -15.81 -1.32
CA ALA A 27 9.30 -14.48 -1.85
C ALA A 27 10.63 -13.90 -2.36
N VAL A 28 10.67 -13.55 -3.63
CA VAL A 28 11.80 -12.83 -4.20
C VAL A 28 11.44 -11.36 -4.15
N ASN A 29 12.17 -10.59 -3.35
CA ASN A 29 12.11 -9.13 -3.40
C ASN A 29 12.78 -8.70 -4.71
N ILE A 30 11.95 -8.38 -5.70
CA ILE A 30 12.38 -8.06 -7.03
C ILE A 30 12.28 -6.55 -7.16
N GLY A 31 13.41 -5.89 -7.34
CA GLY A 31 13.44 -4.49 -7.71
C GLY A 31 12.61 -4.23 -8.98
N LEU A 32 12.41 -2.98 -9.32
CA LEU A 32 11.49 -2.37 -10.30
C LEU A 32 11.38 -3.01 -11.71
N GLN A 33 11.94 -4.18 -11.98
CA GLN A 33 11.87 -4.87 -13.26
C GLN A 33 11.45 -6.33 -13.05
N ALA A 34 10.16 -6.55 -12.98
CA ALA A 34 9.58 -7.87 -13.01
C ALA A 34 8.37 -7.89 -13.94
N SER A 35 8.32 -8.82 -14.85
CA SER A 35 7.18 -9.04 -15.74
C SER A 35 6.78 -10.50 -15.76
N ALA A 36 5.48 -10.76 -15.68
CA ALA A 36 4.94 -12.09 -15.85
C ALA A 36 5.03 -12.49 -17.33
N ARG A 37 5.60 -13.67 -17.61
CA ARG A 37 5.54 -14.32 -18.92
C ARG A 37 4.39 -15.28 -18.96
N THR A 38 3.69 -15.30 -20.07
CA THR A 38 2.57 -16.21 -20.31
C THR A 38 2.92 -17.21 -21.40
N ASP A 39 2.36 -18.40 -21.31
CA ASP A 39 2.42 -19.42 -22.35
C ASP A 39 1.45 -19.11 -23.50
N ALA A 40 1.37 -20.03 -24.49
CA ALA A 40 0.49 -19.90 -25.64
C ALA A 40 -1.02 -19.86 -25.30
N SER A 41 -1.40 -20.32 -24.11
CA SER A 41 -2.77 -20.24 -23.60
C SER A 41 -3.08 -18.91 -22.89
N GLY A 42 -2.07 -18.06 -22.70
CA GLY A 42 -2.15 -16.82 -21.94
C GLY A 42 -2.00 -17.00 -20.42
N ALA A 43 -1.70 -18.21 -19.95
CA ALA A 43 -1.49 -18.48 -18.52
C ALA A 43 -0.05 -18.17 -18.09
N VAL A 44 0.14 -17.78 -16.84
CA VAL A 44 1.49 -17.51 -16.29
C VAL A 44 2.35 -18.77 -16.34
N GLU A 45 3.53 -18.67 -16.94
CA GLU A 45 4.55 -19.74 -16.99
C GLU A 45 5.82 -19.40 -16.23
N ALA A 46 6.14 -18.11 -16.13
CA ALA A 46 7.36 -17.65 -15.48
C ALA A 46 7.24 -16.17 -15.07
N LEU A 47 8.12 -15.76 -14.17
CA LEU A 47 8.38 -14.36 -13.82
C LEU A 47 9.80 -14.00 -14.29
N GLU A 48 9.90 -13.03 -15.18
CA GLU A 48 11.18 -12.49 -15.63
C GLU A 48 11.60 -11.37 -14.67
N THR A 49 12.82 -11.43 -14.17
CA THR A 49 13.33 -10.48 -13.17
C THR A 49 14.71 -9.98 -13.56
N SER A 50 15.15 -8.87 -12.98
CA SER A 50 16.53 -8.38 -13.13
C SER A 50 17.61 -9.38 -12.65
N ARG A 51 17.22 -10.43 -11.92
CA ARG A 51 18.10 -11.49 -11.40
C ARG A 51 17.92 -12.82 -12.14
N GLY A 52 17.12 -12.84 -13.21
CA GLY A 52 16.88 -14.03 -14.02
C GLY A 52 15.42 -14.46 -14.04
N LEU A 53 15.17 -15.60 -14.68
CA LEU A 53 13.85 -16.16 -14.90
C LEU A 53 13.46 -17.11 -13.75
N ILE A 54 12.29 -16.90 -13.17
CA ILE A 54 11.71 -17.77 -12.15
C ILE A 54 10.52 -18.50 -12.76
N ARG A 55 10.61 -19.80 -12.94
CA ARG A 55 9.51 -20.62 -13.44
C ARG A 55 8.45 -20.80 -12.37
N THR A 56 7.24 -20.35 -12.63
CA THR A 56 6.09 -20.46 -11.72
C THR A 56 4.80 -20.37 -12.52
N ARG A 57 3.75 -21.03 -12.02
CA ARG A 57 2.40 -20.95 -12.58
C ARG A 57 1.49 -19.97 -11.84
N LYS A 58 1.94 -19.46 -10.71
CA LYS A 58 1.16 -18.52 -9.89
C LYS A 58 2.03 -17.34 -9.45
N VAL A 59 1.56 -16.14 -9.72
CA VAL A 59 2.21 -14.87 -9.33
C VAL A 59 1.18 -14.01 -8.63
N GLY A 60 1.51 -13.56 -7.42
CA GLY A 60 0.74 -12.57 -6.69
C GLY A 60 1.39 -11.19 -6.77
N VAL A 61 0.67 -10.20 -7.25
CA VAL A 61 1.12 -8.80 -7.30
C VAL A 61 0.61 -8.05 -6.07
N VAL A 62 1.54 -7.60 -5.24
CA VAL A 62 1.28 -6.81 -4.03
C VAL A 62 2.26 -5.64 -4.03
N ALA A 63 1.99 -4.63 -4.84
CA ALA A 63 2.94 -3.56 -5.14
C ALA A 63 2.39 -2.16 -4.79
N ALA A 64 1.32 -2.09 -3.98
CA ALA A 64 0.67 -0.85 -3.55
C ALA A 64 0.54 0.15 -4.71
N GLY A 65 0.99 1.39 -4.54
CA GLY A 65 0.92 2.44 -5.57
C GLY A 65 1.56 2.09 -6.92
N ASN A 66 2.42 1.08 -7.00
CA ASN A 66 3.02 0.63 -8.27
C ASN A 66 2.25 -0.53 -8.94
N THR A 67 1.16 -1.00 -8.34
CA THR A 67 0.43 -2.17 -8.82
C THR A 67 -0.07 -2.00 -10.27
N SER A 68 -0.61 -0.83 -10.62
CA SER A 68 -1.10 -0.55 -11.97
C SER A 68 0.02 -0.65 -13.03
N VAL A 69 1.22 -0.20 -12.69
CA VAL A 69 2.41 -0.30 -13.57
C VAL A 69 2.83 -1.75 -13.76
N VAL A 70 2.93 -2.52 -12.66
CA VAL A 70 3.34 -3.92 -12.70
C VAL A 70 2.32 -4.79 -13.45
N LEU A 71 1.03 -4.60 -13.18
CA LEU A 71 -0.04 -5.32 -13.89
C LEU A 71 -0.13 -4.90 -15.36
N GLY A 72 0.15 -3.63 -15.68
CA GLY A 72 0.22 -3.13 -17.04
C GLY A 72 1.28 -3.85 -17.90
N MET A 73 2.40 -4.29 -17.31
CA MET A 73 3.41 -5.11 -17.99
C MET A 73 2.89 -6.49 -18.41
N ALA A 74 1.87 -7.00 -17.71
CA ALA A 74 1.16 -8.23 -18.04
C ALA A 74 -0.13 -7.98 -18.85
N GLY A 75 -0.34 -6.77 -19.37
CA GLY A 75 -1.53 -6.39 -20.14
C GLY A 75 -2.81 -6.24 -19.31
N VAL A 76 -2.72 -6.27 -17.99
CA VAL A 76 -3.88 -6.14 -17.08
C VAL A 76 -4.03 -4.69 -16.66
N ARG A 77 -5.22 -4.13 -16.89
CA ARG A 77 -5.60 -2.80 -16.40
C ARG A 77 -6.44 -2.92 -15.13
N VAL A 78 -6.10 -2.10 -14.15
CA VAL A 78 -6.83 -1.98 -12.89
C VAL A 78 -7.25 -0.52 -12.67
N PRO A 79 -8.43 -0.26 -12.10
CA PRO A 79 -8.90 1.09 -11.82
C PRO A 79 -8.25 1.62 -10.53
N LEU A 80 -6.96 1.88 -10.59
CA LEU A 80 -6.17 2.41 -9.46
C LEU A 80 -5.62 3.77 -9.82
N GLU A 81 -5.76 4.69 -8.89
CA GLU A 81 -5.08 5.96 -8.89
C GLU A 81 -4.01 5.98 -7.79
N SER A 82 -2.83 6.52 -8.11
CA SER A 82 -1.69 6.56 -7.20
C SER A 82 -1.41 7.98 -6.77
N PHE A 83 -1.41 8.23 -5.46
CA PHE A 83 -1.19 9.54 -4.87
C PHE A 83 -0.01 9.52 -3.90
N PRO A 84 0.81 10.59 -3.84
CA PRO A 84 1.80 10.75 -2.80
C PRO A 84 1.12 11.06 -1.47
N LEU A 85 1.22 10.17 -0.51
CA LEU A 85 0.87 10.42 0.88
C LEU A 85 2.10 10.93 1.61
N GLN A 86 2.02 12.12 2.20
CA GLN A 86 3.17 12.82 2.73
C GLN A 86 3.25 12.75 4.26
N ALA A 87 4.46 12.71 4.74
CA ALA A 87 4.76 12.76 6.16
C ALA A 87 5.96 13.66 6.44
N LEU A 88 6.00 14.17 7.67
CA LEU A 88 7.05 15.02 8.19
C LEU A 88 7.61 14.44 9.49
N VAL A 89 8.86 14.75 9.80
CA VAL A 89 9.47 14.42 11.08
C VAL A 89 10.11 15.66 11.69
N SER A 90 9.88 15.85 12.99
CA SER A 90 10.44 16.96 13.75
C SER A 90 11.83 16.66 14.33
N GLU A 91 12.47 17.67 14.89
CA GLU A 91 13.52 17.48 15.88
C GLU A 91 12.99 16.71 17.10
N PRO A 92 13.84 15.94 17.81
CA PRO A 92 13.42 15.20 19.00
C PRO A 92 13.06 16.16 20.13
N ILE A 93 11.98 15.84 20.83
CA ILE A 93 11.51 16.56 22.00
C ILE A 93 11.27 15.58 23.17
N LYS A 94 11.03 16.11 24.36
CA LYS A 94 10.66 15.26 25.50
C LYS A 94 9.37 14.50 25.21
N PRO A 95 9.17 13.29 25.79
CA PRO A 95 7.97 12.51 25.60
C PRO A 95 6.70 13.29 25.94
N VAL A 96 5.78 13.38 24.98
CA VAL A 96 4.47 14.06 25.13
C VAL A 96 3.30 13.20 24.66
N PHE A 97 3.56 12.22 23.77
CA PHE A 97 2.54 11.33 23.24
C PHE A 97 2.85 9.86 23.53
N PRO A 98 2.04 9.19 24.37
CA PRO A 98 2.13 7.74 24.54
C PRO A 98 1.37 6.95 23.47
N CYS A 99 0.69 7.63 22.54
CA CYS A 99 -0.13 7.01 21.49
C CYS A 99 -0.15 7.88 20.21
N VAL A 100 -0.68 7.33 19.13
CA VAL A 100 -1.02 8.09 17.93
C VAL A 100 -2.29 8.87 18.17
N VAL A 101 -2.28 10.15 17.83
CA VAL A 101 -3.48 11.01 17.80
C VAL A 101 -3.81 11.30 16.34
N MET A 102 -5.06 11.02 15.94
CA MET A 102 -5.54 11.28 14.60
C MET A 102 -6.85 12.06 14.66
N SER A 103 -7.01 13.01 13.76
CA SER A 103 -8.25 13.74 13.56
C SER A 103 -8.69 13.67 12.11
N ASN A 104 -9.84 13.08 11.88
CA ASN A 104 -10.45 13.02 10.54
C ASN A 104 -11.01 14.39 10.11
N GLY A 105 -11.37 15.25 11.05
CA GLY A 105 -11.93 16.58 10.75
C GLY A 105 -10.92 17.56 10.17
N ILE A 106 -9.63 17.38 10.47
CA ILE A 106 -8.53 18.21 9.95
C ILE A 106 -7.52 17.39 9.14
N HIS A 107 -7.83 16.13 8.86
CA HIS A 107 -7.01 15.21 8.08
C HIS A 107 -5.52 15.18 8.47
N ALA A 108 -5.25 15.07 9.76
CA ALA A 108 -3.89 15.00 10.27
C ALA A 108 -3.73 13.96 11.38
N TYR A 109 -2.57 13.36 11.44
CA TYR A 109 -2.16 12.54 12.58
C TYR A 109 -0.80 12.99 13.11
N ILE A 110 -0.57 12.69 14.38
CA ILE A 110 0.70 12.90 15.05
C ILE A 110 0.99 11.73 15.98
N SER A 111 2.23 11.29 15.97
CA SER A 111 2.76 10.29 16.90
C SER A 111 4.16 10.69 17.31
N GLN A 112 4.68 10.07 18.36
CA GLN A 112 6.05 10.31 18.79
C GLN A 112 6.85 9.01 18.74
N SER A 113 8.06 9.09 18.17
CA SER A 113 9.00 7.98 18.15
C SER A 113 9.66 7.76 19.51
N ASP A 114 10.25 6.60 19.71
CA ASP A 114 11.02 6.28 20.93
C ASP A 114 12.25 7.21 21.12
N LYS A 115 12.72 7.82 20.05
CA LYS A 115 13.83 8.79 20.07
C LYS A 115 13.39 10.23 20.32
N GLY A 116 12.06 10.48 20.37
CA GLY A 116 11.47 11.76 20.69
C GLY A 116 10.99 12.58 19.51
N GLU A 117 11.27 12.18 18.25
CA GLU A 117 10.77 12.91 17.08
C GLU A 117 9.25 12.74 16.97
N LEU A 118 8.57 13.81 16.58
CA LEU A 118 7.17 13.73 16.17
C LEU A 118 7.08 13.36 14.69
N VAL A 119 6.30 12.33 14.40
CA VAL A 119 5.92 11.94 13.05
C VAL A 119 4.53 12.48 12.79
N ILE A 120 4.42 13.31 11.75
CA ILE A 120 3.20 14.05 11.42
C ILE A 120 2.85 13.72 9.97
N GLY A 121 1.58 13.47 9.69
CA GLY A 121 1.18 13.16 8.33
C GLY A 121 -0.31 13.24 8.07
N ALA A 122 -0.67 12.66 6.96
CA ALA A 122 -1.94 12.44 6.31
C ALA A 122 -2.24 13.33 5.10
N GLY A 123 -1.40 14.30 4.77
CA GLY A 123 -1.61 15.12 3.57
C GLY A 123 -1.26 14.37 2.28
N THR A 124 -2.08 14.52 1.26
CA THR A 124 -1.83 14.01 -0.11
C THR A 124 -1.86 15.16 -1.12
N ASP A 125 -1.17 14.95 -2.26
CA ASP A 125 -1.38 15.83 -3.41
C ASP A 125 -2.78 15.61 -4.01
N VAL A 126 -3.33 16.64 -4.61
CA VAL A 126 -4.66 16.60 -5.26
C VAL A 126 -4.61 15.97 -6.67
N TYR A 127 -3.44 15.55 -7.12
CA TYR A 127 -3.22 14.95 -8.43
C TYR A 127 -2.44 13.65 -8.31
N THR A 128 -2.66 12.74 -9.24
CA THR A 128 -1.95 11.46 -9.31
C THR A 128 -0.49 11.66 -9.64
N SER A 129 0.40 11.01 -8.90
CA SER A 129 1.86 11.12 -9.09
C SER A 129 2.57 9.96 -8.41
N TYR A 130 3.79 9.69 -8.88
CA TYR A 130 4.74 8.75 -8.24
C TYR A 130 5.88 9.49 -7.54
N THR A 131 5.72 10.79 -7.26
CA THR A 131 6.74 11.52 -6.51
C THR A 131 6.81 11.04 -5.05
N GLN A 132 8.03 10.88 -4.55
CA GLN A 132 8.29 10.55 -3.14
C GLN A 132 8.80 11.79 -2.37
N ARG A 133 8.70 12.96 -2.97
CA ARG A 133 9.08 14.23 -2.35
C ARG A 133 7.84 14.89 -1.74
N GLY A 134 8.04 15.54 -0.59
CA GLY A 134 7.01 16.36 0.01
C GLY A 134 6.77 17.64 -0.80
N ALA A 135 5.50 18.03 -0.93
CA ALA A 135 5.06 19.29 -1.54
C ALA A 135 4.89 20.36 -0.46
N LEU A 136 5.36 21.57 -0.73
CA LEU A 136 5.32 22.64 0.27
C LEU A 136 3.91 22.95 0.75
N HIS A 137 2.94 23.03 -0.15
CA HIS A 137 1.55 23.35 0.17
C HIS A 137 0.90 22.28 1.08
N VAL A 138 1.17 20.97 0.81
CA VAL A 138 0.69 19.87 1.65
C VAL A 138 1.31 19.93 3.03
N ASN A 139 2.63 20.17 3.10
CA ASN A 139 3.36 20.28 4.36
C ASN A 139 2.84 21.45 5.21
N MET A 140 2.61 22.61 4.60
CA MET A 140 2.09 23.79 5.29
C MET A 140 0.70 23.53 5.83
N HIS A 141 -0.21 22.97 5.03
CA HIS A 141 -1.55 22.63 5.47
C HIS A 141 -1.55 21.62 6.65
N THR A 142 -0.72 20.57 6.55
CA THR A 142 -0.59 19.57 7.61
C THR A 142 -0.05 20.19 8.91
N LEU A 143 0.93 21.07 8.81
CA LEU A 143 1.50 21.76 9.98
C LEU A 143 0.52 22.76 10.59
N GLU A 144 -0.25 23.49 9.78
CA GLU A 144 -1.32 24.38 10.27
C GLU A 144 -2.35 23.58 11.06
N ALA A 145 -2.83 22.44 10.52
CA ALA A 145 -3.76 21.54 11.18
C ALA A 145 -3.21 21.03 12.54
N ILE A 146 -1.95 20.62 12.57
CA ILE A 146 -1.30 20.16 13.81
C ILE A 146 -1.13 21.32 14.81
N CYS A 147 -0.79 22.53 14.36
CA CYS A 147 -0.67 23.69 15.24
C CYS A 147 -2.03 24.21 15.75
N GLU A 148 -3.12 23.91 15.06
CA GLU A 148 -4.48 24.14 15.55
C GLU A 148 -4.82 23.19 16.71
N LEU A 149 -4.55 21.89 16.55
CA LEU A 149 -4.76 20.90 17.62
C LEU A 149 -3.79 21.06 18.78
N PHE A 150 -2.54 21.37 18.50
CA PHE A 150 -1.45 21.42 19.47
C PHE A 150 -0.65 22.72 19.33
N PRO A 151 -1.16 23.87 19.81
CA PRO A 151 -0.47 25.17 19.67
C PRO A 151 0.93 25.21 20.26
N MET A 152 1.24 24.30 21.17
CA MET A 152 2.57 24.18 21.79
C MET A 152 3.67 23.82 20.79
N PHE A 153 3.34 23.24 19.61
CA PHE A 153 4.32 22.84 18.61
C PHE A 153 4.66 23.90 17.55
N ARG A 154 4.10 25.11 17.64
CA ARG A 154 4.34 26.21 16.68
C ARG A 154 5.81 26.61 16.51
N ARG A 155 6.67 26.28 17.46
CA ARG A 155 8.10 26.61 17.42
C ARG A 155 9.00 25.41 17.12
N MET A 156 8.41 24.25 16.85
CA MET A 156 9.13 23.03 16.56
C MET A 156 9.78 23.10 15.18
N ARG A 157 10.96 22.54 15.05
CA ARG A 157 11.67 22.48 13.77
C ARG A 157 11.37 21.16 13.10
N MET A 158 11.10 21.23 11.79
CA MET A 158 10.99 20.06 10.95
C MET A 158 12.37 19.68 10.40
N LEU A 159 12.73 18.40 10.48
CA LEU A 159 14.01 17.90 9.96
C LEU A 159 13.89 17.49 8.50
N ARG A 160 12.81 16.80 8.13
CA ARG A 160 12.56 16.39 6.75
C ARG A 160 11.10 16.04 6.51
N ASN A 161 10.79 15.90 5.22
CA ASN A 161 9.53 15.34 4.73
C ASN A 161 9.82 14.27 3.67
N TRP A 162 8.85 13.42 3.43
CA TRP A 162 8.87 12.42 2.36
C TRP A 162 7.45 12.08 1.92
N GLY A 163 7.32 11.40 0.79
CA GLY A 163 6.05 10.84 0.32
C GLY A 163 6.16 9.34 0.11
N GLY A 164 5.10 8.61 0.50
CA GLY A 164 4.85 7.23 0.10
C GLY A 164 3.74 7.21 -0.94
N ILE A 165 3.77 6.25 -1.86
CA ILE A 165 2.74 6.15 -2.89
C ILE A 165 1.63 5.23 -2.41
N VAL A 166 0.43 5.78 -2.22
CA VAL A 166 -0.78 5.02 -1.92
C VAL A 166 -1.57 4.75 -3.20
N ASP A 167 -2.30 3.65 -3.20
CA ASP A 167 -3.14 3.19 -4.28
C ASP A 167 -4.62 3.29 -3.87
N VAL A 168 -5.42 3.97 -4.67
CA VAL A 168 -6.82 4.22 -4.37
C VAL A 168 -7.69 3.69 -5.50
N THR A 169 -8.71 2.93 -5.16
CA THR A 169 -9.76 2.46 -6.06
C THR A 169 -10.92 3.45 -6.10
N PRO A 170 -11.77 3.44 -7.14
CA PRO A 170 -12.92 4.33 -7.23
C PRO A 170 -13.91 4.19 -6.07
N ASP A 171 -14.09 2.98 -5.54
CA ASP A 171 -14.95 2.68 -4.40
C ASP A 171 -14.21 2.65 -3.06
N ARG A 172 -12.90 2.99 -3.07
CA ARG A 172 -12.02 3.02 -1.88
C ARG A 172 -11.91 1.70 -1.14
N SER A 173 -12.31 0.61 -1.76
CA SER A 173 -12.18 -0.75 -1.23
C SER A 173 -11.11 -1.52 -1.98
N PRO A 174 -10.36 -2.42 -1.32
CA PRO A 174 -9.24 -3.12 -1.95
C PRO A 174 -9.70 -4.06 -3.06
N ILE A 175 -8.76 -4.45 -3.91
CA ILE A 175 -8.91 -5.52 -4.88
C ILE A 175 -8.08 -6.70 -4.38
N ILE A 176 -8.72 -7.84 -4.11
CA ILE A 176 -8.05 -9.04 -3.62
C ILE A 176 -8.57 -10.23 -4.42
N GLY A 177 -7.76 -10.79 -5.30
CA GLY A 177 -8.21 -11.96 -6.06
C GLY A 177 -7.47 -12.20 -7.34
N LYS A 178 -8.18 -12.80 -8.27
CA LYS A 178 -7.70 -13.18 -9.60
C LYS A 178 -7.70 -11.98 -10.54
N THR A 179 -6.84 -12.05 -11.55
CA THR A 179 -6.88 -11.17 -12.71
C THR A 179 -7.41 -11.94 -13.93
N PRO A 180 -7.69 -11.28 -15.05
CA PRO A 180 -8.04 -11.97 -16.30
C PRO A 180 -6.95 -12.89 -16.84
N VAL A 181 -5.70 -12.75 -16.38
CA VAL A 181 -4.59 -13.62 -16.77
C VAL A 181 -4.55 -14.83 -15.82
N PRO A 182 -4.75 -16.07 -16.31
CA PRO A 182 -4.72 -17.25 -15.47
C PRO A 182 -3.37 -17.40 -14.75
N GLY A 183 -3.42 -17.62 -13.43
CA GLY A 183 -2.24 -17.71 -12.58
C GLY A 183 -1.68 -16.36 -12.10
N LEU A 184 -2.28 -15.23 -12.51
CA LEU A 184 -1.91 -13.90 -12.01
C LEU A 184 -2.97 -13.39 -11.03
N TYR A 185 -2.52 -13.04 -9.82
CA TYR A 185 -3.37 -12.58 -8.72
C TYR A 185 -2.94 -11.19 -8.27
N VAL A 186 -3.82 -10.48 -7.61
CA VAL A 186 -3.57 -9.12 -7.12
C VAL A 186 -4.13 -8.90 -5.72
N ASN A 187 -3.40 -8.14 -4.91
CA ASN A 187 -3.86 -7.59 -3.64
C ASN A 187 -3.38 -6.13 -3.56
N CYS A 188 -4.30 -5.18 -3.73
CA CYS A 188 -3.99 -3.75 -3.86
C CYS A 188 -5.20 -2.87 -3.53
N GLY A 189 -5.04 -1.55 -3.68
CA GLY A 189 -6.13 -0.58 -3.50
C GLY A 189 -6.47 -0.30 -2.03
N TRP A 190 -5.51 -0.45 -1.14
CA TRP A 190 -5.70 -0.30 0.30
C TRP A 190 -5.65 1.14 0.79
N GLY A 191 -5.23 2.09 -0.05
CA GLY A 191 -5.07 3.48 0.34
C GLY A 191 -4.22 3.60 1.60
N THR A 192 -4.70 4.34 2.59
CA THR A 192 -4.04 4.51 3.90
C THR A 192 -4.37 3.42 4.91
N GLY A 193 -5.25 2.47 4.57
CA GLY A 193 -5.70 1.38 5.44
C GLY A 193 -4.83 0.13 5.44
N GLY A 194 -3.86 0.03 4.53
CA GLY A 194 -3.15 -1.21 4.22
C GLY A 194 -2.37 -1.81 5.39
N PHE A 195 -1.66 -0.98 6.17
CA PHE A 195 -0.84 -1.47 7.27
C PHE A 195 -1.64 -2.30 8.29
N LYS A 196 -2.73 -1.75 8.79
CA LYS A 196 -3.58 -2.43 9.78
C LYS A 196 -4.28 -3.67 9.23
N ALA A 197 -4.55 -3.70 7.92
CA ALA A 197 -5.21 -4.81 7.24
C ALA A 197 -4.24 -5.93 6.83
N THR A 198 -2.92 -5.71 6.90
CA THR A 198 -1.89 -6.65 6.42
C THR A 198 -2.10 -8.09 6.88
N PRO A 199 -2.32 -8.41 8.18
CA PRO A 199 -2.45 -9.80 8.62
C PRO A 199 -3.67 -10.50 8.00
N GLY A 200 -4.83 -9.83 8.02
CA GLY A 200 -6.07 -10.38 7.47
C GLY A 200 -6.01 -10.51 5.94
N SER A 201 -5.55 -9.47 5.25
CA SER A 201 -5.43 -9.49 3.78
C SER A 201 -4.42 -10.53 3.30
N ALA A 202 -3.30 -10.68 4.00
CA ALA A 202 -2.31 -11.70 3.69
C ALA A 202 -2.87 -13.11 3.81
N HIS A 203 -3.65 -13.39 4.87
CA HIS A 203 -4.30 -14.67 5.07
C HIS A 203 -5.25 -15.02 3.94
N VAL A 204 -6.21 -14.14 3.64
CA VAL A 204 -7.24 -14.41 2.60
C VAL A 204 -6.63 -14.44 1.20
N PHE A 205 -5.59 -13.66 0.96
CA PHE A 205 -4.87 -13.67 -0.33
C PHE A 205 -4.06 -14.95 -0.51
N ALA A 206 -3.33 -15.40 0.51
CA ALA A 206 -2.60 -16.66 0.48
C ALA A 206 -3.54 -17.85 0.27
N TRP A 207 -4.70 -17.85 0.92
CA TRP A 207 -5.72 -18.86 0.70
C TRP A 207 -6.23 -18.85 -0.75
N THR A 208 -6.52 -17.65 -1.30
CA THR A 208 -6.96 -17.50 -2.70
C THR A 208 -5.92 -18.02 -3.69
N LEU A 209 -4.62 -17.75 -3.46
CA LEU A 209 -3.56 -18.28 -4.30
C LEU A 209 -3.46 -19.82 -4.21
N ALA A 210 -3.62 -20.37 -3.02
CA ALA A 210 -3.50 -21.81 -2.81
C ALA A 210 -4.63 -22.58 -3.52
N HIS A 211 -5.88 -22.13 -3.34
CA HIS A 211 -7.08 -22.84 -3.79
C HIS A 211 -7.57 -22.41 -5.18
N ASP A 212 -7.04 -21.33 -5.74
CA ASP A 212 -7.51 -20.73 -7.00
C ASP A 212 -8.96 -20.24 -6.97
N GLU A 213 -9.46 -19.95 -5.77
CA GLU A 213 -10.81 -19.47 -5.49
C GLU A 213 -10.75 -18.31 -4.48
N PRO A 214 -11.68 -17.35 -4.51
CA PRO A 214 -11.74 -16.32 -3.48
C PRO A 214 -12.13 -16.92 -2.13
N HIS A 215 -11.44 -16.51 -1.07
CA HIS A 215 -11.88 -16.82 0.29
C HIS A 215 -13.25 -16.14 0.56
N PRO A 216 -14.15 -16.70 1.36
CA PRO A 216 -15.47 -16.09 1.63
C PRO A 216 -15.39 -14.62 2.08
N ILE A 217 -14.38 -14.24 2.84
CA ILE A 217 -14.19 -12.86 3.30
C ILE A 217 -13.84 -11.90 2.16
N ASN A 218 -13.01 -12.34 1.19
CA ASN A 218 -12.62 -11.47 0.08
C ASN A 218 -13.41 -11.68 -1.20
N ALA A 219 -14.45 -12.52 -1.17
CA ALA A 219 -15.30 -12.77 -2.33
C ALA A 219 -15.90 -11.50 -2.97
N PRO A 220 -16.31 -10.45 -2.21
CA PRO A 220 -16.80 -9.21 -2.80
C PRO A 220 -15.71 -8.34 -3.43
N PHE A 221 -14.44 -8.50 -3.04
CA PHE A 221 -13.34 -7.60 -3.40
C PHE A 221 -12.67 -7.95 -4.73
N THR A 222 -13.45 -8.42 -5.70
CA THR A 222 -12.96 -8.81 -7.02
C THR A 222 -12.65 -7.61 -7.91
N LEU A 223 -11.81 -7.81 -8.93
CA LEU A 223 -11.57 -6.81 -9.97
C LEU A 223 -12.81 -6.63 -10.87
N GLU A 224 -13.57 -7.70 -11.10
CA GLU A 224 -14.78 -7.72 -11.94
C GLU A 224 -15.87 -6.78 -11.44
N ARG A 225 -15.95 -6.51 -10.13
CA ARG A 225 -16.98 -5.63 -9.55
C ARG A 225 -17.05 -4.24 -10.21
N PHE A 226 -15.90 -3.73 -10.69
CA PHE A 226 -15.85 -2.43 -11.37
C PHE A 226 -16.47 -2.48 -12.77
N ARG A 227 -16.36 -3.61 -13.44
CA ARG A 227 -16.98 -3.81 -14.77
C ARG A 227 -18.48 -4.09 -14.65
N GLU A 228 -18.89 -4.75 -13.58
CA GLU A 228 -20.29 -5.13 -13.30
C GLU A 228 -21.06 -4.02 -12.57
N GLY A 229 -20.36 -3.00 -12.07
CA GLY A 229 -20.96 -1.92 -11.31
C GLY A 229 -21.35 -2.29 -9.86
N HIS A 230 -20.83 -3.40 -9.35
CA HIS A 230 -21.07 -3.86 -7.97
C HIS A 230 -20.08 -3.24 -6.99
N LEU A 231 -20.06 -1.90 -6.94
CA LEU A 231 -19.15 -1.16 -6.07
C LEU A 231 -19.46 -1.42 -4.59
N ILE A 232 -18.40 -1.43 -3.79
CA ILE A 232 -18.49 -1.62 -2.34
C ILE A 232 -18.49 -0.24 -1.69
N ASP A 233 -19.55 0.06 -0.92
CA ASP A 233 -19.61 1.28 -0.12
C ASP A 233 -19.13 0.96 1.30
N GLU A 234 -17.85 1.12 1.53
CA GLU A 234 -17.26 1.03 2.86
C GLU A 234 -17.15 2.43 3.46
N ALA A 235 -18.22 2.94 4.03
CA ALA A 235 -18.25 4.27 4.67
C ALA A 235 -17.10 4.47 5.70
N ALA A 236 -16.59 3.39 6.29
CA ALA A 236 -15.45 3.41 7.19
C ALA A 236 -14.09 3.49 6.48
N ALA A 237 -13.99 3.05 5.23
CA ALA A 237 -12.77 3.17 4.42
C ALA A 237 -12.60 4.60 3.87
N ALA A 238 -13.63 5.40 3.92
CA ALA A 238 -13.66 6.80 3.49
C ALA A 238 -12.79 7.75 4.33
N ALA A 239 -12.03 7.24 5.28
CA ALA A 239 -11.06 8.05 6.05
C ALA A 239 -9.96 8.72 5.19
N VAL A 240 -9.93 8.45 3.89
CA VAL A 240 -9.09 9.13 2.88
C VAL A 240 -9.93 10.08 2.02
N ALA A 241 -11.08 10.52 2.51
CA ALA A 241 -11.83 11.57 1.84
C ALA A 241 -11.04 12.88 1.91
N HIS A 242 -10.75 13.43 0.80
CA HIS A 242 -10.08 14.72 0.59
C HIS A 242 -11.11 15.78 0.34
#